data_929b9562dd95d1e88e27f481e3daa32a
#
_entry.id   929b9562dd95d1e88e27f481e3daa32a
#
_cell.length_a   1.000
_cell.length_b   1.000
_cell.length_c   1.000
_cell.angle_alpha   90.00
_cell.angle_beta   90.00
_cell.angle_gamma   90.00
#
_symmetry.space_group_name_H-M   'P 1'
#
loop_
_entity.id
_entity.type
_entity.pdbx_description
1 polymer ?
#
loop_
_entity_poly.entity_id
_entity_poly.type
_entity_poly.pdbx_seq_one_letter_code
_entity_poly.pdbx_strand_id
1 'polypeptide(L)'
;MIGALIGGVCLAFAAKDPVLMTINGKDIHLSEFEYLYKKNNQQQVEKETLDQYVDRFVTYKQKVADAEAEGVDTLKSFLAEYNGYKEGMVKDFLEDTTVNVRLEKEAYERMKTNVDLDHIMLPLGKDAKENKEIIARLDSIRTCVIKGEDWGELAKKFSIDPAVTHNAGHYGYTASGVYPYGWEMVAYTTPIGQISKPFRTDFGNHLIRVNGKRQDPGQVEVEHIMLMTRNLNDSAKAVAKARIEEIYDSVKNGADFEKMAKKYSEDKGSARHGGKLPWFGVNRMVPAFEKVSFELEDGQISEPFESQYGYHIVKKLGHKGIPSFEEALPSIKRAIAYDERSQMARNQKLEEIKKLYNYKNNDAKFRSYLIKELKKHGQYDSAFVSDVLAKSNFVIFTYAKKKVPASVLAKKVNPKAKYDIESAAGNIAAQIEPYACKEIMQYYIDNLINDNAEYRNLINEYRDGMLLFEISNKKVWDGAAKDTTGLKNYFEAHREKYNWTKPHFKGIILSAKSDSIAQAVKAMIPTLGKDTLTTTLHKTFSSNIKMERMLFAQGENELVDSVVFKGTEKTGNEKYPIAFVLEGGVIDQPEGVADVKGLVTSDYQDELEKAWLSELKKKYPAKINKDVLKLVKP
;
A
#
# COMPACT_ATOMS: atom_id res chain seq x y z
N MET A 1 4.73 -15.97 -1.58
CA MET A 1 5.60 -16.30 -0.43
C MET A 1 6.86 -15.44 -0.54
N ILE A 2 6.90 -14.30 0.14
CA ILE A 2 8.10 -13.46 0.22
C ILE A 2 8.67 -13.72 1.60
N GLY A 3 9.77 -14.49 1.64
CA GLY A 3 10.47 -14.83 2.86
C GLY A 3 11.16 -13.59 3.43
N ALA A 4 10.79 -13.21 4.64
CA ALA A 4 11.47 -12.19 5.42
C ALA A 4 12.86 -12.71 5.82
N LEU A 5 13.91 -12.16 5.23
CA LEU A 5 15.28 -12.31 5.73
C LEU A 5 15.45 -11.37 6.92
N ILE A 6 15.60 -11.96 8.08
CA ILE A 6 15.90 -11.31 9.35
C ILE A 6 17.28 -10.65 9.23
N GLY A 7 17.31 -9.34 9.15
CA GLY A 7 18.51 -8.54 9.20
C GLY A 7 19.06 -8.44 10.62
N GLY A 8 19.97 -9.31 11.00
CA GLY A 8 20.80 -9.11 12.17
C GLY A 8 21.77 -7.94 11.91
N VAL A 9 21.65 -6.86 12.65
CA VAL A 9 22.64 -5.78 12.65
C VAL A 9 23.90 -6.30 13.35
N CYS A 10 24.79 -6.92 12.58
CA CYS A 10 26.17 -7.08 12.98
C CYS A 10 26.89 -5.75 12.72
N LEU A 11 27.28 -5.06 13.79
CA LEU A 11 28.37 -4.09 13.76
C LEU A 11 29.67 -4.83 13.42
N ALA A 12 29.82 -5.20 12.16
CA ALA A 12 31.11 -5.58 11.60
C ALA A 12 31.78 -4.29 11.13
N PHE A 13 32.98 -4.01 11.62
CA PHE A 13 33.93 -3.13 10.97
C PHE A 13 33.85 -3.40 9.47
N ALA A 14 33.44 -2.40 8.68
CA ALA A 14 33.25 -2.56 7.26
C ALA A 14 34.56 -3.02 6.62
N ALA A 15 34.69 -4.31 6.37
CA ALA A 15 35.63 -4.80 5.38
C ALA A 15 35.28 -4.05 4.10
N LYS A 16 36.26 -3.36 3.53
CA LYS A 16 36.10 -2.51 2.35
C LYS A 16 35.49 -3.40 1.26
N ASP A 17 34.30 -3.04 0.79
CA ASP A 17 33.59 -3.79 -0.28
C ASP A 17 34.54 -3.87 -1.51
N PRO A 18 35.08 -5.02 -1.89
CA PRO A 18 36.14 -5.08 -2.88
C PRO A 18 35.60 -4.73 -4.26
N VAL A 19 36.44 -4.08 -5.06
CA VAL A 19 36.15 -3.79 -6.46
C VAL A 19 36.23 -5.09 -7.26
N LEU A 20 35.09 -5.52 -7.81
CA LEU A 20 34.99 -6.72 -8.64
C LEU A 20 35.43 -6.45 -10.07
N MET A 21 34.99 -5.32 -10.63
CA MET A 21 35.39 -4.95 -11.99
C MET A 21 35.36 -3.42 -12.17
N THR A 22 36.05 -2.96 -13.21
CA THR A 22 36.05 -1.56 -13.62
C THR A 22 35.62 -1.47 -15.09
N ILE A 23 34.61 -0.64 -15.40
CA ILE A 23 34.10 -0.39 -16.75
C ILE A 23 34.02 1.13 -16.94
N ASN A 24 34.59 1.63 -18.02
CA ASN A 24 34.64 3.07 -18.30
C ASN A 24 35.19 3.93 -17.10
N GLY A 25 36.19 3.40 -16.40
CA GLY A 25 36.77 4.10 -15.24
C GLY A 25 35.89 4.09 -13.97
N LYS A 26 34.71 3.47 -14.00
CA LYS A 26 33.83 3.30 -12.84
C LYS A 26 34.06 1.95 -12.20
N ASP A 27 34.24 1.96 -10.89
CA ASP A 27 34.40 0.76 -10.09
C ASP A 27 33.02 0.17 -9.75
N ILE A 28 32.89 -1.14 -9.96
CA ILE A 28 31.72 -1.95 -9.61
C ILE A 28 32.14 -2.88 -8.48
N HIS A 29 31.48 -2.77 -7.35
CA HIS A 29 31.80 -3.50 -6.15
C HIS A 29 31.16 -4.88 -6.12
N LEU A 30 31.74 -5.78 -5.33
CA LEU A 30 31.27 -7.17 -5.17
C LEU A 30 29.81 -7.22 -4.70
N SER A 31 29.43 -6.36 -3.75
CA SER A 31 28.08 -6.33 -3.18
C SER A 31 26.99 -5.98 -4.21
N GLU A 32 27.29 -5.06 -5.14
CA GLU A 32 26.36 -4.69 -6.22
C GLU A 32 26.14 -5.87 -7.18
N PHE A 33 27.23 -6.54 -7.57
CA PHE A 33 27.17 -7.72 -8.44
C PHE A 33 26.40 -8.87 -7.78
N GLU A 34 26.74 -9.20 -6.51
CA GLU A 34 26.06 -10.28 -5.76
C GLU A 34 24.57 -10.01 -5.58
N TYR A 35 24.18 -8.76 -5.32
CA TYR A 35 22.79 -8.37 -5.19
C TYR A 35 21.99 -8.70 -6.46
N LEU A 36 22.49 -8.25 -7.63
CA LEU A 36 21.83 -8.48 -8.92
C LEU A 36 21.89 -9.95 -9.34
N TYR A 37 23.01 -10.65 -9.08
CA TYR A 37 23.17 -12.06 -9.38
C TYR A 37 22.17 -12.93 -8.63
N LYS A 38 22.04 -12.71 -7.31
CA LYS A 38 21.09 -13.45 -6.47
C LYS A 38 19.65 -13.16 -6.86
N LYS A 39 19.31 -11.90 -7.08
CA LYS A 39 17.96 -11.49 -7.48
C LYS A 39 17.55 -12.14 -8.81
N ASN A 40 18.41 -12.09 -9.82
CA ASN A 40 18.14 -12.65 -11.13
C ASN A 40 18.02 -14.18 -11.09
N ASN A 41 18.93 -14.87 -10.38
CA ASN A 41 18.89 -16.33 -10.27
C ASN A 41 17.70 -16.86 -9.45
N GLN A 42 17.13 -16.06 -8.53
CA GLN A 42 15.92 -16.46 -7.80
C GLN A 42 14.66 -16.41 -8.68
N GLN A 43 14.66 -15.62 -9.73
CA GLN A 43 13.51 -15.42 -10.62
C GLN A 43 13.49 -16.32 -11.85
N GLN A 44 14.59 -17.01 -12.15
CA GLN A 44 14.73 -17.87 -13.35
C GLN A 44 14.46 -19.35 -13.04
N VAL A 45 13.77 -20.02 -13.96
CA VAL A 45 13.51 -21.47 -13.91
C VAL A 45 14.82 -22.24 -14.15
N GLU A 46 15.68 -21.79 -15.08
CA GLU A 46 17.01 -22.32 -15.33
C GLU A 46 18.06 -21.31 -14.84
N LYS A 47 18.93 -21.74 -13.95
CA LYS A 47 19.98 -20.90 -13.37
C LYS A 47 21.15 -20.76 -14.33
N GLU A 48 21.56 -19.53 -14.61
CA GLU A 48 22.78 -19.25 -15.36
C GLU A 48 24.02 -19.62 -14.54
N THR A 49 25.06 -20.06 -15.24
CA THR A 49 26.39 -20.19 -14.62
C THR A 49 26.97 -18.82 -14.28
N LEU A 50 27.88 -18.76 -13.32
CA LEU A 50 28.53 -17.51 -12.94
C LEU A 50 29.24 -16.83 -14.14
N ASP A 51 29.91 -17.58 -15.00
CA ASP A 51 30.62 -17.04 -16.17
C ASP A 51 29.63 -16.44 -17.19
N GLN A 52 28.53 -17.13 -17.48
CA GLN A 52 27.46 -16.58 -18.35
C GLN A 52 26.86 -15.30 -17.80
N TYR A 53 26.62 -15.27 -16.49
CA TYR A 53 26.10 -14.08 -15.85
C TYR A 53 27.11 -12.93 -15.87
N VAL A 54 28.40 -13.18 -15.67
CA VAL A 54 29.45 -12.15 -15.75
C VAL A 54 29.47 -11.50 -17.14
N ASP A 55 29.43 -12.29 -18.21
CA ASP A 55 29.43 -11.76 -19.57
C ASP A 55 28.19 -10.89 -19.86
N ARG A 56 27.02 -11.35 -19.40
CA ARG A 56 25.78 -10.60 -19.52
C ARG A 56 25.80 -9.32 -18.68
N PHE A 57 26.32 -9.40 -17.47
CA PHE A 57 26.45 -8.25 -16.57
C PHE A 57 27.42 -7.20 -17.12
N VAL A 58 28.56 -7.62 -17.68
CA VAL A 58 29.51 -6.71 -18.36
C VAL A 58 28.81 -5.99 -19.51
N THR A 59 28.11 -6.73 -20.36
CA THR A 59 27.34 -6.16 -21.48
C THR A 59 26.30 -5.14 -21.01
N TYR A 60 25.57 -5.47 -19.95
CA TYR A 60 24.61 -4.58 -19.32
C TYR A 60 25.26 -3.26 -18.86
N LYS A 61 26.38 -3.34 -18.14
CA LYS A 61 27.09 -2.15 -17.66
C LYS A 61 27.76 -1.35 -18.79
N GLN A 62 28.17 -2.00 -19.87
CA GLN A 62 28.67 -1.32 -21.06
C GLN A 62 27.56 -0.51 -21.76
N LYS A 63 26.35 -1.05 -21.87
CA LYS A 63 25.17 -0.33 -22.39
C LYS A 63 24.82 0.88 -21.51
N VAL A 64 24.87 0.72 -20.18
CA VAL A 64 24.67 1.83 -19.23
C VAL A 64 25.72 2.93 -19.41
N ALA A 65 26.99 2.54 -19.56
CA ALA A 65 28.08 3.51 -19.82
C ALA A 65 27.90 4.28 -21.13
N ASP A 66 27.38 3.64 -22.16
CA ASP A 66 27.07 4.29 -23.44
C ASP A 66 25.91 5.28 -23.32
N ALA A 67 24.87 4.92 -22.56
CA ALA A 67 23.76 5.82 -22.26
C ALA A 67 24.21 7.09 -21.53
N GLU A 68 25.09 6.94 -20.52
CA GLU A 68 25.67 8.07 -19.79
C GLU A 68 26.55 8.94 -20.70
N ALA A 69 27.37 8.32 -21.56
CA ALA A 69 28.21 9.03 -22.50
C ALA A 69 27.39 9.83 -23.53
N GLU A 70 26.19 9.38 -23.84
CA GLU A 70 25.24 10.10 -24.70
C GLU A 70 24.35 11.11 -23.93
N GLY A 71 24.56 11.27 -22.61
CA GLY A 71 23.86 12.23 -21.78
C GLY A 71 22.40 11.88 -21.50
N VAL A 72 22.00 10.59 -21.63
CA VAL A 72 20.64 10.13 -21.37
C VAL A 72 20.22 10.45 -19.93
N ASP A 73 21.12 10.29 -18.97
CA ASP A 73 20.91 10.58 -17.55
C ASP A 73 20.74 12.07 -17.22
N THR A 74 20.96 12.96 -18.19
CA THR A 74 20.77 14.41 -18.04
C THR A 74 19.45 14.91 -18.62
N LEU A 75 18.70 14.06 -19.31
CA LEU A 75 17.41 14.41 -19.90
C LEU A 75 16.38 14.77 -18.80
N LYS A 76 15.59 15.81 -19.04
CA LYS A 76 14.56 16.26 -18.10
C LYS A 76 13.53 15.17 -17.76
N SER A 77 13.12 14.38 -18.76
CA SER A 77 12.20 13.25 -18.60
C SER A 77 12.81 12.18 -17.68
N PHE A 78 14.05 11.78 -17.94
CA PHE A 78 14.79 10.83 -17.14
C PHE A 78 14.92 11.28 -15.69
N LEU A 79 15.35 12.53 -15.46
CA LEU A 79 15.51 13.07 -14.10
C LEU A 79 14.19 13.17 -13.35
N ALA A 80 13.10 13.52 -14.03
CA ALA A 80 11.77 13.59 -13.39
C ALA A 80 11.30 12.21 -12.93
N GLU A 81 11.42 11.19 -13.78
CA GLU A 81 11.04 9.81 -13.46
C GLU A 81 11.92 9.22 -12.35
N TYR A 82 13.24 9.36 -12.48
CA TYR A 82 14.21 8.87 -11.50
C TYR A 82 14.01 9.49 -10.11
N ASN A 83 13.80 10.81 -10.04
CA ASN A 83 13.56 11.48 -8.76
C ASN A 83 12.20 11.09 -8.17
N GLY A 84 11.15 10.95 -8.99
CA GLY A 84 9.85 10.46 -8.54
C GLY A 84 9.94 9.05 -7.94
N TYR A 85 10.68 8.15 -8.57
CA TYR A 85 10.94 6.80 -8.04
C TYR A 85 11.71 6.85 -6.71
N LYS A 86 12.79 7.64 -6.65
CA LYS A 86 13.57 7.85 -5.41
C LYS A 86 12.70 8.30 -4.25
N GLU A 87 11.86 9.32 -4.46
CA GLU A 87 10.96 9.85 -3.43
C GLU A 87 9.92 8.81 -2.99
N GLY A 88 9.42 8.01 -3.93
CA GLY A 88 8.51 6.92 -3.63
C GLY A 88 9.15 5.86 -2.73
N MET A 89 10.33 5.39 -3.12
CA MET A 89 11.05 4.31 -2.43
C MET A 89 11.58 4.69 -1.05
N VAL A 90 11.90 5.98 -0.82
CA VAL A 90 12.33 6.47 0.50
C VAL A 90 11.35 6.07 1.60
N LYS A 91 10.04 6.09 1.33
CA LYS A 91 9.01 5.80 2.33
C LYS A 91 9.17 4.44 2.99
N ASP A 92 9.56 3.42 2.21
CA ASP A 92 9.73 2.05 2.69
C ASP A 92 10.92 1.91 3.66
N PHE A 93 11.85 2.87 3.64
CA PHE A 93 13.02 2.92 4.51
C PHE A 93 12.84 3.83 5.74
N LEU A 94 11.71 4.54 5.84
CA LEU A 94 11.39 5.41 6.99
C LEU A 94 10.65 4.70 8.12
N GLU A 95 10.26 3.45 7.93
CA GLU A 95 9.53 2.64 8.90
C GLU A 95 10.24 1.30 9.12
N ASP A 96 10.17 0.80 10.35
CA ASP A 96 10.56 -0.58 10.64
C ASP A 96 9.39 -1.51 10.33
N THR A 97 9.44 -2.15 9.17
CA THR A 97 8.38 -3.07 8.72
C THR A 97 8.20 -4.28 9.63
N THR A 98 9.23 -4.66 10.41
CA THR A 98 9.14 -5.77 11.37
C THR A 98 8.19 -5.43 12.52
N VAL A 99 8.11 -4.15 12.90
CA VAL A 99 7.14 -3.64 13.88
C VAL A 99 5.73 -3.79 13.35
N ASN A 100 5.48 -3.44 12.09
CA ASN A 100 4.16 -3.58 11.48
C ASN A 100 3.71 -5.04 11.47
N VAL A 101 4.57 -5.97 11.02
CA VAL A 101 4.28 -7.41 11.02
C VAL A 101 4.01 -7.93 12.44
N ARG A 102 4.76 -7.48 13.43
CA ARG A 102 4.54 -7.84 14.84
C ARG A 102 3.20 -7.33 15.34
N LEU A 103 2.85 -6.08 15.07
CA LEU A 103 1.58 -5.48 15.48
C LEU A 103 0.38 -6.14 14.79
N GLU A 104 0.51 -6.51 13.52
CA GLU A 104 -0.51 -7.25 12.76
C GLU A 104 -0.78 -8.62 13.41
N LYS A 105 0.27 -9.38 13.71
CA LYS A 105 0.16 -10.67 14.38
C LYS A 105 -0.42 -10.54 15.79
N GLU A 106 0.05 -9.56 16.57
CA GLU A 106 -0.46 -9.28 17.92
C GLU A 106 -1.96 -8.94 17.88
N ALA A 107 -2.39 -8.09 16.96
CA ALA A 107 -3.79 -7.74 16.80
C ALA A 107 -4.66 -8.97 16.45
N TYR A 108 -4.17 -9.84 15.58
CA TYR A 108 -4.83 -11.09 15.25
C TYR A 108 -4.94 -12.05 16.42
N GLU A 109 -3.88 -12.22 17.21
CA GLU A 109 -3.92 -13.08 18.41
C GLU A 109 -4.90 -12.52 19.46
N ARG A 110 -4.95 -11.19 19.65
CA ARG A 110 -5.94 -10.56 20.53
C ARG A 110 -7.38 -10.75 20.03
N MET A 111 -7.59 -10.73 18.73
CA MET A 111 -8.89 -10.93 18.09
C MET A 111 -9.52 -12.30 18.43
N LYS A 112 -8.70 -13.29 18.77
CA LYS A 112 -9.14 -14.64 19.17
C LYS A 112 -9.62 -14.74 20.60
N THR A 113 -9.45 -13.68 21.41
CA THR A 113 -9.65 -13.76 22.87
C THR A 113 -10.46 -12.58 23.39
N ASN A 114 -11.50 -12.85 24.15
CA ASN A 114 -12.16 -11.84 24.97
C ASN A 114 -11.56 -11.83 26.37
N VAL A 115 -11.48 -10.64 26.97
CA VAL A 115 -10.98 -10.44 28.35
C VAL A 115 -12.12 -9.93 29.23
N ASP A 116 -12.42 -10.64 30.29
CA ASP A 116 -13.35 -10.21 31.34
C ASP A 116 -12.61 -9.32 32.34
N LEU A 117 -13.09 -8.09 32.48
CA LEU A 117 -12.37 -7.10 33.27
C LEU A 117 -13.25 -6.12 34.04
N ASP A 118 -12.64 -5.57 35.08
CA ASP A 118 -13.12 -4.43 35.82
C ASP A 118 -12.20 -3.22 35.56
N HIS A 119 -12.76 -2.02 35.64
CA HIS A 119 -12.06 -0.78 35.29
C HIS A 119 -12.38 0.35 36.29
N ILE A 120 -11.34 1.11 36.66
CA ILE A 120 -11.44 2.39 37.39
C ILE A 120 -10.65 3.42 36.60
N MET A 121 -11.23 4.60 36.39
CA MET A 121 -10.61 5.72 35.69
C MET A 121 -10.60 6.97 36.56
N LEU A 122 -9.44 7.62 36.66
CA LEU A 122 -9.26 8.96 37.22
C LEU A 122 -8.90 9.98 36.17
N PRO A 123 -9.16 11.28 36.36
CA PRO A 123 -8.91 12.30 35.35
C PRO A 123 -7.43 12.44 35.04
N LEU A 124 -7.11 13.12 33.92
CA LEU A 124 -5.76 13.60 33.64
C LEU A 124 -5.45 14.78 34.56
N GLY A 125 -4.25 14.82 35.12
CA GLY A 125 -3.76 15.96 35.86
C GLY A 125 -3.38 17.12 34.91
N LYS A 126 -3.49 18.35 35.38
CA LYS A 126 -3.16 19.57 34.63
C LYS A 126 -1.65 19.70 34.38
N ASP A 127 -0.85 19.11 35.23
CA ASP A 127 0.62 19.13 35.15
C ASP A 127 1.23 17.80 35.62
N ALA A 128 2.54 17.70 35.54
CA ALA A 128 3.29 16.49 35.92
C ALA A 128 3.17 16.15 37.42
N LYS A 129 3.01 17.17 38.30
CA LYS A 129 2.88 16.98 39.75
C LYS A 129 1.50 16.39 40.08
N GLU A 130 0.44 16.98 39.54
CA GLU A 130 -0.94 16.50 39.73
C GLU A 130 -1.10 15.07 39.15
N ASN A 131 -0.51 14.79 37.98
CA ASN A 131 -0.52 13.43 37.44
C ASN A 131 0.16 12.42 38.35
N LYS A 132 1.29 12.79 38.99
CA LYS A 132 1.95 11.91 39.97
C LYS A 132 1.09 11.65 41.18
N GLU A 133 0.36 12.64 41.68
CA GLU A 133 -0.57 12.51 42.79
C GLU A 133 -1.77 11.58 42.45
N ILE A 134 -2.30 11.71 41.22
CA ILE A 134 -3.37 10.87 40.69
C ILE A 134 -2.91 9.40 40.57
N ILE A 135 -1.72 9.16 40.04
CA ILE A 135 -1.14 7.81 39.94
C ILE A 135 -0.96 7.20 41.33
N ALA A 136 -0.46 7.95 42.32
CA ALA A 136 -0.31 7.50 43.69
C ALA A 136 -1.68 7.17 44.32
N ARG A 137 -2.74 7.92 43.97
CA ARG A 137 -4.12 7.62 44.38
C ARG A 137 -4.63 6.31 43.79
N LEU A 138 -4.37 6.03 42.51
CA LEU A 138 -4.69 4.75 41.88
C LEU A 138 -3.93 3.58 42.53
N ASP A 139 -2.65 3.76 42.89
CA ASP A 139 -1.88 2.75 43.62
C ASP A 139 -2.47 2.50 45.00
N SER A 140 -3.00 3.53 45.67
CA SER A 140 -3.70 3.37 46.94
C SER A 140 -4.99 2.56 46.77
N ILE A 141 -5.81 2.87 45.78
CA ILE A 141 -7.02 2.11 45.41
C ILE A 141 -6.66 0.66 45.11
N ARG A 142 -5.62 0.44 44.30
CA ARG A 142 -5.09 -0.89 44.01
C ARG A 142 -4.75 -1.66 45.27
N THR A 143 -4.11 -1.01 46.22
CA THR A 143 -3.74 -1.59 47.51
C THR A 143 -4.97 -1.95 48.34
N CYS A 144 -6.02 -1.13 48.35
CA CYS A 144 -7.29 -1.42 49.01
C CYS A 144 -7.95 -2.68 48.46
N VAL A 145 -8.01 -2.81 47.13
CA VAL A 145 -8.56 -4.03 46.50
C VAL A 145 -7.74 -5.27 46.86
N ILE A 146 -6.40 -5.19 46.84
CA ILE A 146 -5.53 -6.31 47.22
C ILE A 146 -5.77 -6.74 48.67
N LYS A 147 -6.15 -5.80 49.55
CA LYS A 147 -6.51 -6.09 50.96
C LYS A 147 -7.94 -6.60 51.14
N GLY A 148 -8.73 -6.72 50.06
CA GLY A 148 -10.06 -7.30 50.07
C GLY A 148 -11.22 -6.31 50.07
N GLU A 149 -10.97 -5.01 49.85
CA GLU A 149 -12.06 -4.06 49.66
C GLU A 149 -12.78 -4.33 48.32
N ASP A 150 -14.10 -4.10 48.31
CA ASP A 150 -14.92 -4.36 47.12
C ASP A 150 -14.59 -3.42 45.97
N TRP A 151 -14.36 -3.98 44.78
CA TRP A 151 -14.02 -3.22 43.61
C TRP A 151 -15.14 -2.25 43.19
N GLY A 152 -16.38 -2.74 43.20
CA GLY A 152 -17.53 -1.96 42.75
C GLY A 152 -17.79 -0.73 43.64
N GLU A 153 -17.61 -0.86 44.94
CA GLU A 153 -17.75 0.27 45.86
C GLU A 153 -16.62 1.29 45.67
N LEU A 154 -15.40 0.85 45.44
CA LEU A 154 -14.28 1.74 45.11
C LEU A 154 -14.47 2.40 43.73
N ALA A 155 -14.95 1.67 42.75
CA ALA A 155 -15.26 2.21 41.43
C ALA A 155 -16.33 3.29 41.50
N LYS A 156 -17.45 3.04 42.16
CA LYS A 156 -18.53 4.03 42.38
C LYS A 156 -18.05 5.28 43.12
N LYS A 157 -17.12 5.11 44.05
CA LYS A 157 -16.59 6.20 44.88
C LYS A 157 -15.57 7.08 44.14
N PHE A 158 -14.75 6.50 43.29
CA PHE A 158 -13.56 7.18 42.77
C PHE A 158 -13.53 7.33 41.23
N SER A 159 -14.17 6.44 40.49
CA SER A 159 -14.09 6.45 39.05
C SER A 159 -14.89 7.59 38.43
N ILE A 160 -14.29 8.25 37.45
CA ILE A 160 -14.99 9.24 36.60
C ILE A 160 -15.60 8.62 35.35
N ASP A 161 -15.44 7.32 35.17
CA ASP A 161 -16.03 6.62 34.02
C ASP A 161 -17.58 6.66 34.11
N PRO A 162 -18.25 7.20 33.09
CA PRO A 162 -19.72 7.31 33.13
C PRO A 162 -20.44 5.96 33.27
N ALA A 163 -19.83 4.86 32.80
CA ALA A 163 -20.43 3.53 32.87
C ALA A 163 -20.53 2.99 34.31
N VAL A 164 -19.74 3.54 35.24
CA VAL A 164 -19.69 3.07 36.62
C VAL A 164 -21.03 3.13 37.34
N THR A 165 -21.89 4.06 36.94
CA THR A 165 -23.25 4.22 37.53
C THR A 165 -24.14 3.02 37.24
N HIS A 166 -23.89 2.27 36.20
CA HIS A 166 -24.70 1.15 35.74
C HIS A 166 -23.99 -0.21 35.96
N ASN A 167 -22.64 -0.25 35.83
CA ASN A 167 -21.88 -1.49 35.90
C ASN A 167 -20.96 -1.62 37.10
N ALA A 168 -20.92 -0.63 38.00
CA ALA A 168 -20.02 -0.60 39.15
C ALA A 168 -18.54 -0.89 38.78
N GLY A 169 -18.14 -0.49 37.57
CA GLY A 169 -16.81 -0.71 37.03
C GLY A 169 -16.59 -2.10 36.41
N HIS A 170 -17.59 -2.99 36.36
CA HIS A 170 -17.49 -4.30 35.72
C HIS A 170 -17.91 -4.23 34.26
N TYR A 171 -16.99 -4.50 33.36
CA TYR A 171 -17.20 -4.45 31.89
C TYR A 171 -17.61 -5.81 31.29
N GLY A 172 -17.35 -6.89 32.02
CA GLY A 172 -17.50 -8.24 31.49
C GLY A 172 -16.50 -8.55 30.39
N TYR A 173 -16.83 -9.54 29.58
CA TYR A 173 -15.97 -9.93 28.44
C TYR A 173 -15.96 -8.84 27.36
N THR A 174 -14.77 -8.36 27.05
CA THR A 174 -14.53 -7.35 25.99
C THR A 174 -13.73 -7.95 24.86
N ALA A 175 -14.09 -7.58 23.60
CA ALA A 175 -13.36 -7.96 22.40
C ALA A 175 -12.21 -6.99 22.09
N SER A 176 -11.25 -7.41 21.30
CA SER A 176 -10.19 -6.56 20.77
C SER A 176 -10.74 -5.54 19.76
N GLY A 177 -10.13 -4.35 19.69
CA GLY A 177 -10.52 -3.27 18.80
C GLY A 177 -11.70 -2.42 19.29
N VAL A 178 -12.08 -2.58 20.56
CA VAL A 178 -13.15 -1.79 21.21
C VAL A 178 -12.57 -0.58 21.93
N TYR A 179 -11.40 -0.73 22.52
CA TYR A 179 -10.73 0.29 23.34
C TYR A 179 -9.40 0.74 22.71
N PRO A 180 -8.83 1.90 23.12
CA PRO A 180 -7.53 2.35 22.63
C PRO A 180 -6.43 1.30 22.84
N TYR A 181 -5.47 1.22 21.93
CA TYR A 181 -4.42 0.20 21.95
C TYR A 181 -3.65 0.13 23.29
N GLY A 182 -3.26 1.29 23.84
CA GLY A 182 -2.55 1.34 25.11
C GLY A 182 -3.36 0.77 26.27
N TRP A 183 -4.68 0.93 26.27
CA TRP A 183 -5.60 0.35 27.24
C TRP A 183 -5.73 -1.17 27.02
N GLU A 184 -5.94 -1.61 25.78
CA GLU A 184 -6.01 -3.05 25.46
C GLU A 184 -4.70 -3.77 25.75
N MET A 185 -3.54 -3.14 25.49
CA MET A 185 -2.25 -3.74 25.82
C MET A 185 -2.18 -4.15 27.29
N VAL A 186 -2.65 -3.29 28.20
CA VAL A 186 -2.68 -3.61 29.64
C VAL A 186 -3.69 -4.71 29.93
N ALA A 187 -4.90 -4.66 29.36
CA ALA A 187 -5.94 -5.66 29.57
C ALA A 187 -5.49 -7.07 29.14
N TYR A 188 -4.89 -7.18 27.95
CA TYR A 188 -4.45 -8.47 27.40
C TYR A 188 -3.18 -9.02 28.05
N THR A 189 -2.29 -8.16 28.58
CA THR A 189 -1.02 -8.57 29.20
C THR A 189 -1.14 -8.82 30.71
N THR A 190 -2.16 -8.26 31.38
CA THR A 190 -2.40 -8.53 32.81
C THR A 190 -2.87 -9.98 32.99
N PRO A 191 -2.25 -10.77 33.90
CA PRO A 191 -2.67 -12.13 34.19
C PRO A 191 -4.06 -12.18 34.80
N ILE A 192 -4.77 -13.31 34.59
CA ILE A 192 -6.07 -13.57 35.18
C ILE A 192 -5.97 -13.51 36.73
N GLY A 193 -6.92 -12.88 37.38
CA GLY A 193 -6.98 -12.66 38.83
C GLY A 193 -6.10 -11.52 39.33
N GLN A 194 -5.36 -10.84 38.45
CA GLN A 194 -4.45 -9.75 38.84
C GLN A 194 -5.01 -8.36 38.49
N ILE A 195 -4.47 -7.37 39.20
CA ILE A 195 -4.74 -5.96 39.00
C ILE A 195 -3.51 -5.32 38.34
N SER A 196 -3.71 -4.59 37.25
CA SER A 196 -2.64 -3.86 36.57
C SER A 196 -1.92 -2.87 37.49
N LYS A 197 -0.75 -2.40 37.10
CA LYS A 197 -0.24 -1.13 37.62
C LYS A 197 -1.09 0.02 37.06
N PRO A 198 -1.18 1.18 37.77
CA PRO A 198 -1.76 2.37 37.15
C PRO A 198 -1.10 2.71 35.84
N PHE A 199 -1.88 3.06 34.81
CA PHE A 199 -1.39 3.47 33.51
C PHE A 199 -2.22 4.62 32.96
N ARG A 200 -1.70 5.30 31.95
CA ARG A 200 -2.31 6.49 31.36
C ARG A 200 -2.65 6.28 29.90
N THR A 201 -3.78 6.83 29.48
CA THR A 201 -4.14 7.08 28.08
C THR A 201 -4.52 8.57 27.91
N ASP A 202 -4.91 8.96 26.71
CA ASP A 202 -5.42 10.33 26.46
C ASP A 202 -6.76 10.60 27.12
N PHE A 203 -7.47 9.57 27.61
CA PHE A 203 -8.77 9.67 28.26
C PHE A 203 -8.67 9.81 29.78
N GLY A 204 -7.57 9.36 30.40
CA GLY A 204 -7.42 9.38 31.84
C GLY A 204 -6.27 8.51 32.34
N ASN A 205 -6.25 8.35 33.67
CA ASN A 205 -5.39 7.40 34.37
C ASN A 205 -6.24 6.21 34.79
N HIS A 206 -5.77 5.00 34.52
CA HIS A 206 -6.58 3.78 34.61
C HIS A 206 -6.01 2.73 35.55
N LEU A 207 -6.90 1.89 36.06
CA LEU A 207 -6.61 0.67 36.75
C LEU A 207 -7.54 -0.43 36.23
N ILE A 208 -7.00 -1.60 35.89
CA ILE A 208 -7.74 -2.74 35.34
C ILE A 208 -7.50 -3.95 36.22
N ARG A 209 -8.57 -4.71 36.54
CA ARG A 209 -8.49 -6.07 37.05
C ARG A 209 -8.99 -7.05 36.01
N VAL A 210 -8.22 -8.08 35.69
CA VAL A 210 -8.60 -9.14 34.76
C VAL A 210 -9.22 -10.29 35.52
N ASN A 211 -10.51 -10.57 35.29
CA ASN A 211 -11.26 -11.63 35.95
C ASN A 211 -11.18 -12.96 35.19
N GLY A 212 -11.12 -12.91 33.86
CA GLY A 212 -11.10 -14.11 33.05
C GLY A 212 -10.68 -13.83 31.61
N LYS A 213 -10.41 -14.90 30.86
CA LYS A 213 -10.20 -14.86 29.41
C LYS A 213 -10.94 -16.04 28.79
N ARG A 214 -11.55 -15.81 27.62
CA ARG A 214 -12.23 -16.87 26.85
C ARG A 214 -11.91 -16.72 25.36
N GLN A 215 -12.14 -17.77 24.59
CA GLN A 215 -12.11 -17.69 23.14
C GLN A 215 -13.24 -16.76 22.67
N ASP A 216 -12.95 -15.91 21.70
CA ASP A 216 -13.96 -15.08 21.06
C ASP A 216 -14.96 -15.99 20.32
N PRO A 217 -16.27 -15.81 20.51
CA PRO A 217 -17.27 -16.64 19.86
C PRO A 217 -17.47 -16.33 18.36
N GLY A 218 -16.78 -15.34 17.81
CA GLY A 218 -16.95 -14.92 16.42
C GLY A 218 -18.09 -13.93 16.24
N GLN A 219 -18.85 -14.11 15.15
CA GLN A 219 -19.95 -13.23 14.76
C GLN A 219 -21.23 -14.02 14.50
N VAL A 220 -22.37 -13.39 14.80
CA VAL A 220 -23.70 -13.92 14.50
C VAL A 220 -24.48 -12.97 13.61
N GLU A 221 -25.34 -13.52 12.78
CA GLU A 221 -26.36 -12.80 12.01
C GLU A 221 -27.73 -13.22 12.54
N VAL A 222 -28.58 -12.25 12.83
CA VAL A 222 -29.90 -12.51 13.39
C VAL A 222 -30.99 -11.65 12.74
N GLU A 223 -32.23 -12.11 12.86
CA GLU A 223 -33.44 -11.29 12.73
C GLU A 223 -34.00 -11.02 14.11
N HIS A 224 -34.55 -9.83 14.34
CA HIS A 224 -35.21 -9.54 15.60
C HIS A 224 -36.53 -8.78 15.44
N ILE A 225 -37.39 -8.96 16.46
CA ILE A 225 -38.60 -8.16 16.66
C ILE A 225 -38.45 -7.49 18.02
N MET A 226 -38.65 -6.16 18.07
CA MET A 226 -38.55 -5.38 19.29
C MET A 226 -39.83 -4.57 19.53
N LEU A 227 -40.33 -4.60 20.78
CA LEU A 227 -41.31 -3.64 21.29
C LEU A 227 -40.65 -2.76 22.34
N MET A 228 -40.63 -1.46 22.10
CA MET A 228 -39.96 -0.47 22.95
C MET A 228 -40.68 -0.30 24.27
N THR A 229 -39.93 -0.31 25.37
CA THR A 229 -40.49 -0.03 26.71
C THR A 229 -39.88 1.19 27.39
N ARG A 230 -38.96 1.87 26.68
CA ARG A 230 -38.30 3.07 27.21
C ARG A 230 -39.33 4.16 27.45
N ASN A 231 -39.32 4.71 28.68
CA ASN A 231 -40.27 5.77 29.13
C ASN A 231 -41.75 5.32 29.28
N LEU A 232 -42.04 4.00 29.26
CA LEU A 232 -43.36 3.47 29.56
C LEU A 232 -43.55 3.30 31.07
N ASN A 233 -44.76 3.48 31.55
CA ASN A 233 -45.17 3.09 32.89
C ASN A 233 -45.36 1.55 33.00
N ASP A 234 -45.47 1.01 34.20
CA ASP A 234 -45.55 -0.42 34.41
C ASP A 234 -46.76 -1.09 33.74
N SER A 235 -47.91 -0.41 33.69
CA SER A 235 -49.08 -0.92 32.98
C SER A 235 -48.83 -1.05 31.50
N ALA A 236 -48.20 -0.05 30.86
CA ALA A 236 -47.85 -0.09 29.44
C ALA A 236 -46.75 -1.12 29.13
N LYS A 237 -45.80 -1.31 30.02
CA LYS A 237 -44.82 -2.38 29.93
C LYS A 237 -45.45 -3.76 29.98
N ALA A 238 -46.45 -3.96 30.84
CA ALA A 238 -47.18 -5.22 30.91
C ALA A 238 -47.93 -5.54 29.60
N VAL A 239 -48.53 -4.51 28.97
CA VAL A 239 -49.17 -4.64 27.65
C VAL A 239 -48.15 -5.01 26.56
N ALA A 240 -46.99 -4.33 26.57
CA ALA A 240 -45.93 -4.63 25.61
C ALA A 240 -45.38 -6.09 25.80
N LYS A 241 -45.29 -6.52 27.06
CA LYS A 241 -44.87 -7.90 27.40
C LYS A 241 -45.88 -8.93 26.84
N ALA A 242 -47.16 -8.76 27.15
CA ALA A 242 -48.22 -9.65 26.63
C ALA A 242 -48.19 -9.67 25.08
N ARG A 243 -47.96 -8.51 24.48
CA ARG A 243 -47.94 -8.38 23.00
C ARG A 243 -46.73 -9.10 22.38
N ILE A 244 -45.52 -9.03 22.98
CA ILE A 244 -44.36 -9.73 22.47
C ILE A 244 -44.53 -11.25 22.62
N GLU A 245 -45.18 -11.70 23.69
CA GLU A 245 -45.51 -13.11 23.92
C GLU A 245 -46.48 -13.65 22.85
N GLU A 246 -47.55 -12.89 22.50
CA GLU A 246 -48.45 -13.25 21.38
C GLU A 246 -47.70 -13.37 20.03
N ILE A 247 -46.77 -12.45 19.78
CA ILE A 247 -45.95 -12.46 18.55
C ILE A 247 -45.03 -13.69 18.57
N TYR A 248 -44.43 -13.99 19.71
CA TYR A 248 -43.60 -15.19 19.89
C TYR A 248 -44.38 -16.48 19.61
N ASP A 249 -45.56 -16.63 20.19
CA ASP A 249 -46.41 -17.80 19.95
C ASP A 249 -46.76 -17.95 18.46
N SER A 250 -46.99 -16.82 17.78
CA SER A 250 -47.27 -16.83 16.34
C SER A 250 -46.07 -17.34 15.53
N VAL A 251 -44.84 -16.82 15.80
CA VAL A 251 -43.65 -17.25 15.04
C VAL A 251 -43.23 -18.68 15.41
N LYS A 252 -43.40 -19.09 16.67
CA LYS A 252 -43.16 -20.45 17.13
C LYS A 252 -44.08 -21.45 16.45
N ASN A 253 -45.31 -21.05 16.16
CA ASN A 253 -46.29 -21.84 15.43
C ASN A 253 -46.22 -21.74 13.89
N GLY A 254 -45.11 -21.20 13.36
CA GLY A 254 -44.77 -21.19 11.94
C GLY A 254 -45.16 -19.93 11.16
N ALA A 255 -45.55 -18.85 11.84
CA ALA A 255 -45.70 -17.57 11.15
C ALA A 255 -44.32 -17.07 10.64
N ASP A 256 -44.34 -16.47 9.46
CA ASP A 256 -43.16 -15.91 8.81
C ASP A 256 -42.54 -14.77 9.66
N PHE A 257 -41.31 -14.99 10.15
CA PHE A 257 -40.63 -14.09 11.06
C PHE A 257 -40.40 -12.70 10.44
N GLU A 258 -39.98 -12.64 9.15
CA GLU A 258 -39.75 -11.36 8.47
C GLU A 258 -41.04 -10.55 8.33
N LYS A 259 -42.16 -11.20 8.01
CA LYS A 259 -43.46 -10.53 7.91
C LYS A 259 -43.93 -10.01 9.27
N MET A 260 -43.70 -10.78 10.33
CA MET A 260 -44.03 -10.38 11.69
C MET A 260 -43.14 -9.22 12.13
N ALA A 261 -41.86 -9.23 11.82
CA ALA A 261 -40.94 -8.12 12.08
C ALA A 261 -41.37 -6.83 11.34
N LYS A 262 -41.67 -6.91 10.04
CA LYS A 262 -42.17 -5.77 9.25
C LYS A 262 -43.45 -5.18 9.81
N LYS A 263 -44.33 -6.01 10.36
CA LYS A 263 -45.64 -5.59 10.84
C LYS A 263 -45.60 -5.03 12.27
N TYR A 264 -44.83 -5.63 13.15
CA TYR A 264 -44.92 -5.39 14.57
C TYR A 264 -43.68 -4.78 15.23
N SER A 265 -42.51 -4.95 14.62
CA SER A 265 -41.27 -4.42 15.23
C SER A 265 -41.26 -2.89 15.25
N GLU A 266 -40.94 -2.34 16.40
CA GLU A 266 -40.77 -0.91 16.62
C GLU A 266 -39.34 -0.44 16.34
N ASP A 267 -38.37 -1.34 16.15
CA ASP A 267 -37.09 -1.00 15.53
C ASP A 267 -37.27 -0.77 14.02
N LYS A 268 -37.58 0.46 13.67
CA LYS A 268 -37.84 0.82 12.25
C LYS A 268 -36.62 0.66 11.35
N GLY A 269 -35.40 0.62 11.92
CA GLY A 269 -34.16 0.39 11.19
C GLY A 269 -34.14 -1.00 10.55
N SER A 270 -34.34 -2.03 11.37
CA SER A 270 -34.31 -3.43 10.92
C SER A 270 -35.66 -3.93 10.40
N ALA A 271 -36.78 -3.44 10.95
CA ALA A 271 -38.13 -3.90 10.58
C ALA A 271 -38.41 -3.87 9.08
N ARG A 272 -37.99 -2.80 8.38
CA ARG A 272 -38.14 -2.68 6.91
C ARG A 272 -37.41 -3.79 6.13
N HIS A 273 -36.39 -4.37 6.73
CA HIS A 273 -35.59 -5.48 6.20
C HIS A 273 -35.93 -6.82 6.87
N GLY A 274 -37.17 -6.97 7.40
CA GLY A 274 -37.60 -8.20 8.04
C GLY A 274 -37.02 -8.46 9.43
N GLY A 275 -36.49 -7.44 10.07
CA GLY A 275 -35.82 -7.55 11.38
C GLY A 275 -34.34 -7.92 11.28
N LYS A 276 -33.80 -8.07 10.08
CA LYS A 276 -32.40 -8.52 9.86
C LYS A 276 -31.42 -7.46 10.31
N LEU A 277 -30.44 -7.90 11.10
CA LEU A 277 -29.29 -7.12 11.55
C LEU A 277 -28.02 -7.54 10.81
N PRO A 278 -27.07 -6.62 10.58
CA PRO A 278 -25.76 -6.99 10.08
C PRO A 278 -25.04 -7.97 11.01
N TRP A 279 -24.06 -8.71 10.50
CA TRP A 279 -23.17 -9.53 11.30
C TRP A 279 -22.54 -8.72 12.43
N PHE A 280 -22.61 -9.22 13.67
CA PHE A 280 -22.03 -8.56 14.84
C PHE A 280 -21.30 -9.55 15.74
N GLY A 281 -20.24 -9.06 16.37
CA GLY A 281 -19.45 -9.76 17.39
C GLY A 281 -19.72 -9.21 18.79
N VAL A 282 -18.91 -9.61 19.74
CA VAL A 282 -18.98 -9.18 21.13
C VAL A 282 -18.81 -7.65 21.28
N ASN A 283 -19.52 -7.04 22.20
CA ASN A 283 -19.60 -5.59 22.50
C ASN A 283 -20.18 -4.72 21.35
N ARG A 284 -20.95 -5.31 20.45
CA ARG A 284 -21.63 -4.57 19.40
C ARG A 284 -23.11 -4.32 19.68
N MET A 285 -23.69 -5.12 20.58
CA MET A 285 -25.07 -4.99 21.03
C MET A 285 -25.12 -4.90 22.56
N VAL A 286 -26.30 -4.62 23.12
CA VAL A 286 -26.46 -4.63 24.57
C VAL A 286 -26.30 -6.03 25.13
N PRO A 287 -25.75 -6.21 26.35
CA PRO A 287 -25.34 -7.50 26.87
C PRO A 287 -26.44 -8.58 26.86
N ALA A 288 -27.68 -8.22 27.20
CA ALA A 288 -28.79 -9.15 27.18
C ALA A 288 -29.11 -9.67 25.77
N PHE A 289 -29.03 -8.79 24.76
CA PHE A 289 -29.24 -9.16 23.36
C PHE A 289 -28.12 -10.02 22.81
N GLU A 290 -26.86 -9.65 23.10
CA GLU A 290 -25.69 -10.45 22.71
C GLU A 290 -25.77 -11.85 23.29
N LYS A 291 -25.98 -11.95 24.59
CA LYS A 291 -26.06 -13.24 25.29
C LYS A 291 -27.04 -14.18 24.58
N VAL A 292 -28.29 -13.75 24.39
CA VAL A 292 -29.32 -14.55 23.72
C VAL A 292 -28.91 -14.91 22.31
N SER A 293 -28.41 -13.95 21.53
CA SER A 293 -28.05 -14.16 20.12
C SER A 293 -26.93 -15.18 19.93
N PHE A 294 -25.94 -15.21 20.83
CA PHE A 294 -24.85 -16.19 20.77
C PHE A 294 -25.24 -17.57 21.28
N GLU A 295 -26.15 -17.67 22.27
CA GLU A 295 -26.60 -18.94 22.87
C GLU A 295 -27.56 -19.75 21.95
N LEU A 296 -28.25 -19.10 20.99
CA LEU A 296 -29.13 -19.77 20.06
C LEU A 296 -28.35 -20.66 19.06
N GLU A 297 -28.98 -21.73 18.62
CA GLU A 297 -28.55 -22.50 17.46
C GLU A 297 -29.04 -21.84 16.16
N ASP A 298 -28.39 -22.13 15.02
CA ASP A 298 -28.77 -21.58 13.72
C ASP A 298 -30.21 -21.99 13.36
N GLY A 299 -31.04 -21.03 13.02
CA GLY A 299 -32.48 -21.20 12.77
C GLY A 299 -33.36 -21.14 14.02
N GLN A 300 -32.82 -21.21 15.23
CA GLN A 300 -33.57 -21.17 16.46
C GLN A 300 -34.11 -19.76 16.76
N ILE A 301 -35.29 -19.71 17.39
CA ILE A 301 -35.98 -18.49 17.85
C ILE A 301 -35.90 -18.45 19.37
N SER A 302 -35.50 -17.31 19.92
CA SER A 302 -35.44 -17.10 21.38
C SER A 302 -36.84 -16.99 21.99
N GLU A 303 -36.96 -17.31 23.25
CA GLU A 303 -38.07 -16.79 24.07
C GLU A 303 -38.00 -15.24 24.15
N PRO A 304 -39.14 -14.57 24.42
CA PRO A 304 -39.13 -13.14 24.70
C PRO A 304 -38.23 -12.79 25.88
N PHE A 305 -37.36 -11.80 25.71
CA PHE A 305 -36.47 -11.30 26.78
C PHE A 305 -36.44 -9.78 26.78
N GLU A 306 -36.03 -9.21 27.93
CA GLU A 306 -35.98 -7.76 28.12
C GLU A 306 -34.55 -7.22 27.98
N SER A 307 -34.43 -6.06 27.39
CA SER A 307 -33.22 -5.22 27.41
C SER A 307 -33.56 -3.80 27.85
N GLN A 308 -32.57 -2.94 27.99
CA GLN A 308 -32.79 -1.51 28.29
C GLN A 308 -33.63 -0.76 27.23
N TYR A 309 -33.85 -1.34 26.06
CA TYR A 309 -34.65 -0.76 24.97
C TYR A 309 -36.08 -1.25 24.95
N GLY A 310 -36.32 -2.46 25.44
CA GLY A 310 -37.62 -3.09 25.43
C GLY A 310 -37.56 -4.62 25.39
N TYR A 311 -38.68 -5.23 24.97
CA TYR A 311 -38.80 -6.67 24.79
C TYR A 311 -38.39 -7.08 23.39
N HIS A 312 -37.66 -8.19 23.28
CA HIS A 312 -37.14 -8.72 22.03
C HIS A 312 -37.50 -10.20 21.82
N ILE A 313 -37.60 -10.58 20.58
CA ILE A 313 -37.51 -11.95 20.08
C ILE A 313 -36.41 -11.95 19.03
N VAL A 314 -35.51 -12.91 19.08
CA VAL A 314 -34.37 -13.06 18.16
C VAL A 314 -34.45 -14.41 17.45
N LYS A 315 -34.22 -14.43 16.15
CA LYS A 315 -33.98 -15.65 15.36
C LYS A 315 -32.58 -15.61 14.82
N LYS A 316 -31.78 -16.62 15.13
CA LYS A 316 -30.42 -16.73 14.59
C LYS A 316 -30.45 -17.24 13.17
N LEU A 317 -29.75 -16.54 12.28
CA LEU A 317 -29.64 -16.90 10.84
C LEU A 317 -28.34 -17.65 10.55
N GLY A 318 -27.29 -17.38 11.31
CA GLY A 318 -26.00 -18.04 11.12
C GLY A 318 -24.94 -17.56 12.09
N HIS A 319 -23.83 -18.31 12.09
CA HIS A 319 -22.66 -18.05 12.90
C HIS A 319 -21.38 -18.11 12.03
N LYS A 320 -20.44 -17.22 12.29
CA LYS A 320 -19.09 -17.22 11.71
C LYS A 320 -18.06 -17.23 12.80
N GLY A 321 -17.14 -18.18 12.74
CA GLY A 321 -15.96 -18.17 13.60
C GLY A 321 -15.02 -17.00 13.28
N ILE A 322 -13.89 -16.99 13.96
CA ILE A 322 -12.84 -16.00 13.70
C ILE A 322 -12.24 -16.28 12.32
N PRO A 323 -12.10 -15.24 11.45
CA PRO A 323 -11.50 -15.41 10.12
C PRO A 323 -10.03 -15.84 10.23
N SER A 324 -9.48 -16.41 9.17
CA SER A 324 -8.03 -16.66 9.07
C SER A 324 -7.23 -15.36 9.16
N PHE A 325 -5.92 -15.48 9.42
CA PHE A 325 -5.05 -14.30 9.47
C PHE A 325 -5.08 -13.51 8.17
N GLU A 326 -5.05 -14.22 7.04
CA GLU A 326 -5.06 -13.63 5.70
C GLU A 326 -6.37 -12.87 5.43
N GLU A 327 -7.50 -13.42 5.86
CA GLU A 327 -8.81 -12.77 5.71
C GLU A 327 -8.98 -11.56 6.65
N ALA A 328 -8.43 -11.63 7.86
CA ALA A 328 -8.47 -10.55 8.83
C ALA A 328 -7.49 -9.41 8.53
N LEU A 329 -6.39 -9.70 7.84
CA LEU A 329 -5.26 -8.78 7.66
C LEU A 329 -5.64 -7.40 7.07
N PRO A 330 -6.52 -7.27 6.05
CA PRO A 330 -6.93 -5.97 5.54
C PRO A 330 -7.65 -5.09 6.58
N SER A 331 -8.43 -5.70 7.46
CA SER A 331 -9.15 -4.99 8.53
C SER A 331 -8.21 -4.60 9.66
N ILE A 332 -7.28 -5.47 10.03
CA ILE A 332 -6.24 -5.22 11.03
C ILE A 332 -5.33 -4.06 10.58
N LYS A 333 -4.85 -4.07 9.34
CA LYS A 333 -4.03 -2.98 8.79
C LYS A 333 -4.76 -1.63 8.83
N ARG A 334 -6.04 -1.62 8.49
CA ARG A 334 -6.85 -0.39 8.61
C ARG A 334 -6.93 0.07 10.06
N ALA A 335 -7.24 -0.81 11.02
CA ALA A 335 -7.32 -0.44 12.42
C ALA A 335 -6.00 0.13 12.94
N ILE A 336 -4.87 -0.50 12.62
CA ILE A 336 -3.52 -0.03 12.99
C ILE A 336 -3.23 1.35 12.39
N ALA A 337 -3.65 1.61 11.14
CA ALA A 337 -3.41 2.88 10.46
C ALA A 337 -4.15 4.08 11.10
N TYR A 338 -5.24 3.84 11.83
CA TYR A 338 -6.08 4.88 12.43
C TYR A 338 -5.85 5.10 13.93
N ASP A 339 -4.96 4.36 14.57
CA ASP A 339 -4.67 4.50 16.00
C ASP A 339 -3.19 4.81 16.29
N GLU A 340 -2.83 4.83 17.58
CA GLU A 340 -1.47 5.15 18.03
C GLU A 340 -0.39 4.20 17.46
N ARG A 341 -0.75 2.99 17.04
CA ARG A 341 0.16 2.02 16.42
C ARG A 341 0.72 2.49 15.08
N SER A 342 -0.01 3.36 14.37
CA SER A 342 0.41 3.92 13.08
C SER A 342 1.77 4.63 13.10
N GLN A 343 2.16 5.15 14.28
CA GLN A 343 3.44 5.84 14.45
C GLN A 343 4.54 4.94 15.03
N MET A 344 4.21 3.73 15.50
CA MET A 344 5.18 2.91 16.24
C MET A 344 6.35 2.45 15.37
N ALA A 345 6.08 1.99 14.15
CA ALA A 345 7.12 1.59 13.20
C ALA A 345 8.06 2.74 12.85
N ARG A 346 7.50 3.92 12.63
CA ARG A 346 8.25 5.14 12.35
C ARG A 346 9.07 5.62 13.54
N ASN A 347 8.49 5.58 14.74
CA ASN A 347 9.19 5.97 15.97
C ASN A 347 10.33 5.00 16.28
N GLN A 348 10.11 3.69 16.10
CA GLN A 348 11.16 2.68 16.23
C GLN A 348 12.31 2.97 15.28
N LYS A 349 12.00 3.22 14.00
CA LYS A 349 13.00 3.56 12.99
C LYS A 349 13.76 4.85 13.33
N LEU A 350 13.07 5.86 13.82
CA LEU A 350 13.69 7.11 14.26
C LEU A 350 14.69 6.88 15.39
N GLU A 351 14.37 6.03 16.37
CA GLU A 351 15.30 5.69 17.46
C GLU A 351 16.54 4.92 16.95
N GLU A 352 16.39 4.06 15.94
CA GLU A 352 17.52 3.42 15.27
C GLU A 352 18.41 4.45 14.56
N ILE A 353 17.81 5.40 13.84
CA ILE A 353 18.51 6.47 13.13
C ILE A 353 19.23 7.40 14.11
N LYS A 354 18.61 7.74 15.26
CA LYS A 354 19.27 8.50 16.33
C LYS A 354 20.51 7.78 16.85
N LYS A 355 20.44 6.45 17.02
CA LYS A 355 21.61 5.63 17.41
C LYS A 355 22.68 5.63 16.32
N LEU A 356 22.29 5.43 15.05
CA LEU A 356 23.19 5.42 13.90
C LEU A 356 24.04 6.71 13.84
N TYR A 357 23.40 7.86 14.04
CA TYR A 357 24.06 9.17 13.99
C TYR A 357 24.57 9.68 15.35
N ASN A 358 24.58 8.82 16.37
CA ASN A 358 25.09 9.16 17.71
C ASN A 358 24.46 10.45 18.27
N TYR A 359 23.12 10.53 18.19
CA TYR A 359 22.35 11.65 18.73
C TYR A 359 22.59 11.84 20.21
N LYS A 360 22.86 13.09 20.63
CA LYS A 360 23.03 13.47 22.02
C LYS A 360 22.24 14.74 22.30
N ASN A 361 21.30 14.66 23.22
CA ASN A 361 20.46 15.77 23.67
C ASN A 361 21.09 16.50 24.86
N ASN A 362 21.01 17.82 24.87
CA ASN A 362 21.43 18.69 25.96
C ASN A 362 20.27 19.42 26.66
N ASP A 363 19.06 18.92 26.55
CA ASP A 363 17.82 19.56 27.01
C ASP A 363 17.90 20.09 28.47
N ALA A 364 18.26 19.24 29.43
CA ALA A 364 18.34 19.65 30.83
C ALA A 364 19.35 20.80 31.08
N LYS A 365 20.50 20.75 30.40
CA LYS A 365 21.51 21.81 30.48
C LYS A 365 21.02 23.11 29.82
N PHE A 366 20.32 22.96 28.71
CA PHE A 366 19.75 24.09 28.00
C PHE A 366 18.62 24.76 28.78
N ARG A 367 17.75 24.00 29.40
CA ARG A 367 16.71 24.55 30.29
C ARG A 367 17.30 25.38 31.42
N SER A 368 18.36 24.90 32.07
CA SER A 368 19.06 25.63 33.11
C SER A 368 19.73 26.93 32.58
N TYR A 369 20.29 26.87 31.37
CA TYR A 369 20.81 28.02 30.65
C TYR A 369 19.71 29.06 30.37
N LEU A 370 18.57 28.64 29.83
CA LEU A 370 17.42 29.51 29.55
C LEU A 370 16.90 30.21 30.78
N ILE A 371 16.73 29.50 31.89
CA ILE A 371 16.29 30.11 33.18
C ILE A 371 17.24 31.22 33.62
N LYS A 372 18.56 30.98 33.49
CA LYS A 372 19.59 31.99 33.83
C LYS A 372 19.49 33.23 32.93
N GLU A 373 19.34 33.03 31.62
CA GLU A 373 19.27 34.15 30.66
C GLU A 373 17.93 34.90 30.77
N LEU A 374 16.80 34.21 31.01
CA LEU A 374 15.49 34.82 31.28
C LEU A 374 15.49 35.66 32.58
N LYS A 375 16.14 35.17 33.64
CA LYS A 375 16.33 35.96 34.89
C LYS A 375 17.15 37.24 34.68
N LYS A 376 18.14 37.19 33.80
CA LYS A 376 18.93 38.39 33.45
C LYS A 376 18.14 39.37 32.60
N HIS A 377 17.33 38.87 31.65
CA HIS A 377 16.50 39.69 30.80
C HIS A 377 15.29 40.27 31.54
N GLY A 378 14.82 39.60 32.58
CA GLY A 378 13.72 39.99 33.44
C GLY A 378 12.35 39.30 33.11
N GLN A 379 12.09 39.02 31.87
CA GLN A 379 10.85 38.41 31.42
C GLN A 379 11.03 37.66 30.09
N TYR A 380 10.00 36.85 29.69
CA TYR A 380 9.89 36.30 28.35
C TYR A 380 9.08 37.23 27.46
N ASP A 381 9.69 37.73 26.38
CA ASP A 381 9.06 38.60 25.39
C ASP A 381 9.72 38.48 24.01
N SER A 382 9.26 39.31 23.08
CA SER A 382 9.81 39.33 21.71
C SER A 382 11.28 39.77 21.67
N ALA A 383 11.74 40.63 22.61
CA ALA A 383 13.12 41.06 22.70
C ALA A 383 14.02 39.91 23.19
N PHE A 384 13.58 39.14 24.18
CA PHE A 384 14.30 37.92 24.59
C PHE A 384 14.49 36.96 23.41
N VAL A 385 13.45 36.73 22.60
CA VAL A 385 13.54 35.84 21.46
C VAL A 385 14.49 36.38 20.38
N SER A 386 14.45 37.68 20.06
CA SER A 386 15.28 38.27 19.00
C SER A 386 16.74 38.49 19.43
N ASP A 387 16.96 38.89 20.67
CA ASP A 387 18.28 39.36 21.11
C ASP A 387 19.08 38.34 21.90
N VAL A 388 18.40 37.40 22.56
CA VAL A 388 19.04 36.35 23.35
C VAL A 388 18.94 35.00 22.64
N LEU A 389 17.73 34.52 22.38
CA LEU A 389 17.54 33.17 21.83
C LEU A 389 18.05 33.06 20.38
N ALA A 390 17.68 34.00 19.49
CA ALA A 390 18.07 33.97 18.08
C ALA A 390 19.60 34.14 17.86
N LYS A 391 20.31 34.67 18.83
CA LYS A 391 21.76 34.83 18.79
C LYS A 391 22.53 33.79 19.61
N SER A 392 21.80 32.85 20.24
CA SER A 392 22.40 31.84 21.12
C SER A 392 23.15 30.76 20.35
N ASN A 393 24.42 30.57 20.66
CA ASN A 393 25.28 29.50 20.16
C ASN A 393 25.30 28.27 21.09
N PHE A 394 24.44 28.23 22.12
CA PHE A 394 24.35 27.07 22.98
C PHE A 394 23.98 25.84 22.16
N VAL A 395 24.78 24.76 22.25
CA VAL A 395 24.52 23.51 21.49
C VAL A 395 23.42 22.73 22.18
N ILE A 396 22.24 22.69 21.57
CA ILE A 396 21.06 22.00 22.11
C ILE A 396 21.08 20.49 21.87
N PHE A 397 21.63 20.06 20.76
CA PHE A 397 21.90 18.64 20.48
C PHE A 397 23.00 18.47 19.42
N THR A 398 23.52 17.25 19.33
CA THR A 398 24.51 16.86 18.31
C THR A 398 24.06 15.57 17.61
N TYR A 399 24.41 15.42 16.33
CA TYR A 399 24.22 14.20 15.54
C TYR A 399 25.19 14.21 14.35
N ALA A 400 25.64 13.04 13.88
CA ALA A 400 26.51 12.90 12.70
C ALA A 400 27.65 13.94 12.65
N LYS A 401 28.31 14.24 13.78
CA LYS A 401 29.33 15.30 13.96
C LYS A 401 28.82 16.75 13.81
N LYS A 402 27.53 16.97 13.54
CA LYS A 402 26.90 18.28 13.51
C LYS A 402 26.57 18.74 14.93
N LYS A 403 26.72 20.06 15.18
CA LYS A 403 26.33 20.74 16.43
C LYS A 403 25.20 21.71 16.09
N VAL A 404 24.05 21.56 16.73
CA VAL A 404 22.88 22.41 16.47
C VAL A 404 22.76 23.47 17.55
N PRO A 405 22.82 24.79 17.20
CA PRO A 405 22.72 25.89 18.15
C PRO A 405 21.24 26.16 18.52
N ALA A 406 21.05 26.73 19.71
CA ALA A 406 19.72 27.09 20.21
C ALA A 406 19.02 28.17 19.37
N SER A 407 19.77 28.98 18.61
CA SER A 407 19.20 30.00 17.73
C SER A 407 18.15 29.50 16.74
N VAL A 408 18.22 28.23 16.34
CA VAL A 408 17.22 27.62 15.44
C VAL A 408 15.81 27.61 16.06
N LEU A 409 15.71 27.60 17.40
CA LEU A 409 14.44 27.55 18.12
C LEU A 409 13.71 28.91 18.13
N ALA A 410 14.38 30.00 17.87
CA ALA A 410 13.75 31.32 17.84
C ALA A 410 12.58 31.43 16.86
N LYS A 411 12.64 30.65 15.75
CA LYS A 411 11.56 30.57 14.75
C LYS A 411 10.47 29.56 15.10
N LYS A 412 10.61 28.83 16.22
CA LYS A 412 9.71 27.75 16.63
C LYS A 412 8.86 28.09 17.84
N VAL A 413 9.15 29.22 18.49
CA VAL A 413 8.43 29.68 19.68
C VAL A 413 7.56 30.88 19.37
N ASN A 414 6.47 31.05 20.13
CA ASN A 414 5.62 32.23 20.02
C ASN A 414 6.20 33.37 20.87
N PRO A 415 6.78 34.42 20.27
CA PRO A 415 7.43 35.48 21.02
C PRO A 415 6.47 36.41 21.80
N LYS A 416 5.16 36.29 21.55
CA LYS A 416 4.11 37.07 22.22
C LYS A 416 3.37 36.29 23.32
N ALA A 417 3.77 35.03 23.57
CA ALA A 417 3.17 34.24 24.64
C ALA A 417 3.47 34.82 26.01
N LYS A 418 2.52 34.73 26.92
CA LYS A 418 2.69 35.16 28.32
C LYS A 418 3.07 33.96 29.16
N TYR A 419 4.33 33.83 29.46
CA TYR A 419 4.87 32.76 30.32
C TYR A 419 5.64 33.38 31.49
N ASP A 420 5.61 32.74 32.66
CA ASP A 420 6.62 32.92 33.67
C ASP A 420 7.97 32.31 33.19
N ILE A 421 9.02 32.58 33.92
CA ILE A 421 10.40 32.18 33.52
C ILE A 421 10.54 30.65 33.39
N GLU A 422 9.99 29.91 34.33
CA GLU A 422 10.11 28.43 34.33
C GLU A 422 9.28 27.80 33.18
N SER A 423 8.05 28.28 32.98
CA SER A 423 7.19 27.89 31.88
C SER A 423 7.78 28.23 30.50
N ALA A 424 8.34 29.43 30.37
CA ALA A 424 9.03 29.85 29.14
C ALA A 424 10.21 28.94 28.82
N ALA A 425 11.08 28.68 29.80
CA ALA A 425 12.22 27.79 29.62
C ALA A 425 11.80 26.37 29.26
N GLY A 426 10.74 25.86 29.92
CA GLY A 426 10.17 24.55 29.60
C GLY A 426 9.60 24.45 28.19
N ASN A 427 8.81 25.46 27.77
CA ASN A 427 8.20 25.49 26.44
C ASN A 427 9.24 25.63 25.31
N ILE A 428 10.31 26.43 25.52
CA ILE A 428 11.39 26.54 24.53
C ILE A 428 12.16 25.22 24.44
N ALA A 429 12.51 24.61 25.57
CA ALA A 429 13.25 23.35 25.61
C ALA A 429 12.42 22.20 25.00
N ALA A 430 11.12 22.17 25.17
CA ALA A 430 10.22 21.19 24.57
C ALA A 430 10.23 21.21 23.03
N GLN A 431 10.71 22.27 22.39
CA GLN A 431 10.85 22.34 20.93
C GLN A 431 12.09 21.57 20.42
N ILE A 432 13.03 21.18 21.29
CA ILE A 432 14.27 20.49 20.88
C ILE A 432 13.95 19.16 20.22
N GLU A 433 13.19 18.30 20.88
CA GLU A 433 12.96 16.93 20.40
C GLU A 433 12.20 16.88 19.06
N PRO A 434 11.09 17.60 18.86
CA PRO A 434 10.41 17.65 17.57
C PRO A 434 11.32 18.19 16.45
N TYR A 435 12.13 19.19 16.76
CA TYR A 435 13.08 19.76 15.81
C TYR A 435 14.19 18.76 15.47
N ALA A 436 14.80 18.12 16.48
CA ALA A 436 15.83 17.11 16.30
C ALA A 436 15.35 15.91 15.48
N CYS A 437 14.14 15.40 15.77
CA CYS A 437 13.54 14.30 15.01
C CYS A 437 13.40 14.65 13.52
N LYS A 438 12.94 15.86 13.21
CA LYS A 438 12.80 16.32 11.82
C LYS A 438 14.18 16.47 11.13
N GLU A 439 15.15 17.09 11.79
CA GLU A 439 16.49 17.30 11.24
C GLU A 439 17.24 15.99 11.01
N ILE A 440 17.18 15.06 11.96
CA ILE A 440 17.85 13.77 11.88
C ILE A 440 17.23 12.91 10.79
N MET A 441 15.89 12.90 10.70
CA MET A 441 15.18 12.18 9.65
C MET A 441 15.51 12.74 8.27
N GLN A 442 15.52 14.05 8.10
CA GLN A 442 15.91 14.67 6.82
C GLN A 442 17.37 14.33 6.47
N TYR A 443 18.27 14.40 7.44
CA TYR A 443 19.66 13.99 7.23
C TYR A 443 19.80 12.54 6.81
N TYR A 444 19.01 11.63 7.41
CA TYR A 444 18.97 10.22 7.01
C TYR A 444 18.49 10.06 5.56
N ILE A 445 17.41 10.75 5.19
CA ILE A 445 16.89 10.73 3.81
C ILE A 445 17.94 11.19 2.81
N ASP A 446 18.61 12.32 3.11
CA ASP A 446 19.63 12.90 2.23
C ASP A 446 20.86 12.00 2.06
N ASN A 447 21.17 11.18 3.08
CA ASN A 447 22.32 10.27 3.08
C ASN A 447 21.95 8.80 2.87
N LEU A 448 20.68 8.46 2.65
CA LEU A 448 20.18 7.11 2.59
C LEU A 448 20.91 6.25 1.55
N ILE A 449 21.23 6.83 0.40
CA ILE A 449 21.99 6.16 -0.67
C ILE A 449 23.41 5.76 -0.24
N ASN A 450 24.00 6.50 0.69
CA ASN A 450 25.35 6.21 1.21
C ASN A 450 25.31 5.24 2.38
N ASP A 451 24.32 5.39 3.25
CA ASP A 451 24.25 4.74 4.55
C ASP A 451 23.46 3.41 4.53
N ASN A 452 22.66 3.16 3.47
CA ASN A 452 21.88 1.93 3.32
C ASN A 452 22.20 1.23 1.99
N ALA A 453 22.83 0.05 2.08
CA ALA A 453 23.23 -0.71 0.90
C ALA A 453 22.06 -1.25 0.08
N GLU A 454 20.96 -1.65 0.75
CA GLU A 454 19.76 -2.15 0.07
C GLU A 454 19.09 -1.05 -0.75
N TYR A 455 18.89 0.12 -0.15
CA TYR A 455 18.35 1.29 -0.86
C TYR A 455 19.25 1.69 -2.04
N ARG A 456 20.55 1.77 -1.83
CA ARG A 456 21.54 2.09 -2.88
C ARG A 456 21.43 1.13 -4.05
N ASN A 457 21.42 -0.17 -3.78
CA ASN A 457 21.35 -1.19 -4.83
C ASN A 457 20.04 -1.11 -5.61
N LEU A 458 18.92 -0.91 -4.91
CA LEU A 458 17.60 -0.77 -5.52
C LEU A 458 17.51 0.47 -6.44
N ILE A 459 18.00 1.62 -5.96
CA ILE A 459 17.99 2.87 -6.73
C ILE A 459 18.95 2.79 -7.93
N ASN A 460 20.12 2.19 -7.76
CA ASN A 460 21.07 2.00 -8.85
C ASN A 460 20.52 1.04 -9.92
N GLU A 461 19.91 -0.06 -9.51
CA GLU A 461 19.26 -1.01 -10.43
C GLU A 461 18.18 -0.33 -11.27
N TYR A 462 17.33 0.47 -10.63
CA TYR A 462 16.28 1.20 -11.34
C TYR A 462 16.86 2.23 -12.33
N ARG A 463 17.84 3.03 -11.88
CA ARG A 463 18.54 4.00 -12.72
C ARG A 463 19.16 3.34 -13.96
N ASP A 464 19.90 2.28 -13.74
CA ASP A 464 20.59 1.56 -14.80
C ASP A 464 19.60 0.87 -15.74
N GLY A 465 18.47 0.36 -15.20
CA GLY A 465 17.38 -0.19 -16.01
C GLY A 465 16.75 0.85 -16.94
N MET A 466 16.50 2.07 -16.45
CA MET A 466 16.02 3.19 -17.26
C MET A 466 17.03 3.55 -18.36
N LEU A 467 18.32 3.67 -18.00
CA LEU A 467 19.38 3.96 -18.96
C LEU A 467 19.47 2.89 -20.05
N LEU A 468 19.42 1.62 -19.64
CA LEU A 468 19.44 0.48 -20.55
C LEU A 468 18.26 0.52 -21.53
N PHE A 469 17.06 0.80 -21.03
CA PHE A 469 15.85 0.89 -21.85
C PHE A 469 15.96 2.02 -22.89
N GLU A 470 16.29 3.22 -22.45
CA GLU A 470 16.37 4.41 -23.29
C GLU A 470 17.44 4.25 -24.39
N ILE A 471 18.63 3.76 -24.05
CA ILE A 471 19.71 3.59 -25.02
C ILE A 471 19.42 2.45 -26.00
N SER A 472 18.81 1.33 -25.54
CA SER A 472 18.42 0.22 -26.40
C SER A 472 17.31 0.65 -27.37
N ASN A 473 16.36 1.42 -26.88
CA ASN A 473 15.30 2.00 -27.73
C ASN A 473 15.91 2.89 -28.82
N LYS A 474 16.81 3.79 -28.44
CA LYS A 474 17.48 4.70 -29.37
C LYS A 474 18.37 3.99 -30.41
N LYS A 475 19.19 3.03 -29.98
CA LYS A 475 20.19 2.35 -30.81
C LYS A 475 19.63 1.22 -31.67
N VAL A 476 18.61 0.53 -31.15
CA VAL A 476 18.12 -0.71 -31.76
C VAL A 476 16.65 -0.58 -32.16
N TRP A 477 15.72 -0.42 -31.22
CA TRP A 477 14.29 -0.61 -31.53
C TRP A 477 13.71 0.53 -32.36
N ASP A 478 13.71 1.73 -31.84
CA ASP A 478 13.25 2.93 -32.56
C ASP A 478 14.20 3.30 -33.70
N GLY A 479 15.51 3.06 -33.52
CA GLY A 479 16.54 3.27 -34.53
C GLY A 479 16.22 2.46 -35.78
N ALA A 480 16.01 1.15 -35.65
CA ALA A 480 15.64 0.27 -36.75
C ALA A 480 14.30 0.65 -37.39
N ALA A 481 13.27 0.92 -36.56
CA ALA A 481 11.93 1.22 -37.05
C ALA A 481 11.85 2.51 -37.89
N LYS A 482 12.72 3.49 -37.63
CA LYS A 482 12.79 4.79 -38.28
C LYS A 482 13.78 4.84 -39.45
N ASP A 483 14.74 3.93 -39.49
CA ASP A 483 15.77 3.86 -40.55
C ASP A 483 15.24 3.14 -41.80
N THR A 484 14.44 3.88 -42.59
CA THR A 484 13.85 3.34 -43.81
C THR A 484 14.92 2.94 -44.87
N THR A 485 16.08 3.61 -44.87
CA THR A 485 17.18 3.31 -45.76
C THR A 485 17.91 2.04 -45.33
N GLY A 486 18.22 1.91 -44.04
CA GLY A 486 18.83 0.73 -43.49
C GLY A 486 17.96 -0.51 -43.65
N LEU A 487 16.66 -0.42 -43.35
CA LEU A 487 15.69 -1.50 -43.58
C LEU A 487 15.64 -1.94 -45.04
N LYS A 488 15.66 -0.99 -46.00
CA LYS A 488 15.66 -1.31 -47.40
C LYS A 488 16.96 -2.04 -47.81
N ASN A 489 18.11 -1.51 -47.43
CA ASN A 489 19.41 -2.12 -47.73
C ASN A 489 19.53 -3.51 -47.11
N TYR A 490 19.06 -3.68 -45.88
CA TYR A 490 19.06 -4.97 -45.18
C TYR A 490 18.17 -5.99 -45.91
N PHE A 491 16.97 -5.61 -46.29
CA PHE A 491 16.06 -6.46 -47.07
C PHE A 491 16.69 -6.88 -48.39
N GLU A 492 17.29 -5.94 -49.18
CA GLU A 492 17.90 -6.26 -50.48
C GLU A 492 19.11 -7.21 -50.33
N ALA A 493 19.91 -7.03 -49.27
CA ALA A 493 21.06 -7.91 -48.99
C ALA A 493 20.64 -9.33 -48.52
N HIS A 494 19.44 -9.47 -47.97
CA HIS A 494 18.97 -10.75 -47.37
C HIS A 494 17.64 -11.21 -47.99
N ARG A 495 17.32 -10.77 -49.22
CA ARG A 495 16.03 -10.99 -49.86
C ARG A 495 15.58 -12.45 -49.84
N GLU A 496 16.47 -13.40 -50.07
CA GLU A 496 16.19 -14.83 -50.07
C GLU A 496 15.66 -15.36 -48.73
N LYS A 497 16.02 -14.74 -47.60
CA LYS A 497 15.53 -15.10 -46.26
C LYS A 497 14.03 -14.86 -46.10
N TYR A 498 13.46 -13.94 -46.90
CA TYR A 498 12.08 -13.51 -46.79
C TYR A 498 11.17 -14.13 -47.86
N ASN A 499 11.69 -15.08 -48.64
CA ASN A 499 10.92 -15.75 -49.67
C ASN A 499 9.72 -16.49 -49.08
N TRP A 500 8.58 -16.31 -49.70
CA TRP A 500 7.36 -16.98 -49.36
C TRP A 500 7.29 -18.42 -49.90
N THR A 501 6.65 -19.31 -49.17
CA THR A 501 6.41 -20.66 -49.65
C THR A 501 5.16 -20.79 -50.51
N LYS A 502 4.30 -19.78 -50.53
CA LYS A 502 3.05 -19.71 -51.27
C LYS A 502 2.87 -18.31 -51.86
N PRO A 503 2.27 -18.15 -53.06
CA PRO A 503 1.92 -16.85 -53.60
C PRO A 503 0.94 -16.10 -52.72
N HIS A 504 1.07 -14.77 -52.65
CA HIS A 504 0.19 -13.88 -51.92
C HIS A 504 -0.58 -12.96 -52.86
N PHE A 505 -1.83 -12.70 -52.50
CA PHE A 505 -2.53 -11.56 -53.11
C PHE A 505 -2.05 -10.28 -52.45
N LYS A 506 -1.64 -9.31 -53.25
CA LYS A 506 -1.28 -7.95 -52.82
C LYS A 506 -2.11 -6.95 -53.60
N GLY A 507 -3.01 -6.24 -52.91
CA GLY A 507 -3.89 -5.31 -53.61
C GLY A 507 -4.98 -4.72 -52.73
N ILE A 508 -5.98 -4.16 -53.38
CA ILE A 508 -7.18 -3.61 -52.73
C ILE A 508 -8.38 -4.42 -53.20
N ILE A 509 -9.13 -4.97 -52.26
CA ILE A 509 -10.45 -5.55 -52.52
C ILE A 509 -11.50 -4.51 -52.15
N LEU A 510 -12.43 -4.27 -53.10
CA LEU A 510 -13.61 -3.46 -52.85
C LEU A 510 -14.81 -4.36 -52.63
N SER A 511 -15.49 -4.12 -51.50
CA SER A 511 -16.75 -4.77 -51.15
C SER A 511 -17.91 -3.80 -51.24
N ALA A 512 -19.02 -4.19 -51.82
CA ALA A 512 -20.21 -3.37 -52.09
C ALA A 512 -21.47 -3.95 -51.45
N LYS A 513 -22.39 -3.07 -51.05
CA LYS A 513 -23.67 -3.45 -50.43
C LYS A 513 -24.67 -4.11 -51.36
N SER A 514 -24.51 -3.95 -52.67
CA SER A 514 -25.40 -4.58 -53.68
C SER A 514 -24.70 -4.70 -55.03
N ASP A 515 -25.22 -5.56 -55.89
CA ASP A 515 -24.79 -5.68 -57.29
C ASP A 515 -24.88 -4.39 -58.06
N SER A 516 -25.94 -3.59 -57.90
CA SER A 516 -26.11 -2.30 -58.56
C SER A 516 -24.97 -1.32 -58.19
N ILE A 517 -24.58 -1.29 -56.91
CA ILE A 517 -23.44 -0.46 -56.47
C ILE A 517 -22.12 -0.99 -57.05
N ALA A 518 -21.93 -2.31 -57.05
CA ALA A 518 -20.73 -2.93 -57.63
C ALA A 518 -20.59 -2.62 -59.13
N GLN A 519 -21.68 -2.72 -59.87
CA GLN A 519 -21.69 -2.37 -61.31
C GLN A 519 -21.43 -0.88 -61.56
N ALA A 520 -22.02 0.01 -60.75
CA ALA A 520 -21.76 1.45 -60.83
C ALA A 520 -20.28 1.79 -60.56
N VAL A 521 -19.68 1.13 -59.56
CA VAL A 521 -18.25 1.28 -59.28
C VAL A 521 -17.41 0.78 -60.43
N LYS A 522 -17.68 -0.44 -60.96
CA LYS A 522 -16.95 -1.01 -62.09
C LYS A 522 -17.01 -0.13 -63.35
N ALA A 523 -18.17 0.48 -63.62
CA ALA A 523 -18.34 1.43 -64.75
C ALA A 523 -17.53 2.71 -64.58
N MET A 524 -17.32 3.13 -63.33
CA MET A 524 -16.58 4.37 -63.01
C MET A 524 -15.06 4.18 -63.03
N ILE A 525 -14.53 3.00 -62.69
CA ILE A 525 -13.10 2.71 -62.61
C ILE A 525 -12.33 3.14 -63.85
N PRO A 526 -12.75 2.82 -65.13
CA PRO A 526 -12.00 3.20 -66.33
C PRO A 526 -11.90 4.71 -66.58
N THR A 527 -12.75 5.50 -65.93
CA THR A 527 -12.82 6.96 -66.09
C THR A 527 -11.94 7.71 -65.08
N LEU A 528 -11.35 7.01 -64.09
CA LEU A 528 -10.59 7.58 -62.99
C LEU A 528 -9.09 7.34 -63.15
N GLY A 529 -8.29 8.34 -62.80
CA GLY A 529 -6.83 8.19 -62.68
C GLY A 529 -6.45 7.36 -61.46
N LYS A 530 -5.37 6.56 -61.55
CA LYS A 530 -4.90 5.70 -60.46
C LYS A 530 -4.74 6.43 -59.13
N ASP A 531 -4.19 7.63 -59.12
CA ASP A 531 -3.92 8.39 -57.90
C ASP A 531 -5.17 8.93 -57.21
N THR A 532 -6.29 9.04 -57.94
CA THR A 532 -7.56 9.56 -57.43
C THR A 532 -8.63 8.48 -57.24
N LEU A 533 -8.36 7.25 -57.68
CA LEU A 533 -9.31 6.16 -57.74
C LEU A 533 -9.99 5.91 -56.39
N THR A 534 -9.23 5.53 -55.39
CA THR A 534 -9.77 5.19 -54.05
C THR A 534 -10.48 6.37 -53.39
N THR A 535 -9.91 7.57 -53.51
CA THR A 535 -10.48 8.80 -52.92
C THR A 535 -11.79 9.17 -53.59
N THR A 536 -11.87 9.07 -54.91
CA THR A 536 -13.07 9.41 -55.67
C THR A 536 -14.19 8.38 -55.44
N LEU A 537 -13.86 7.08 -55.43
CA LEU A 537 -14.81 6.04 -55.12
C LEU A 537 -15.37 6.18 -53.71
N HIS A 538 -14.51 6.48 -52.73
CA HIS A 538 -14.95 6.71 -51.34
C HIS A 538 -15.87 7.94 -51.23
N LYS A 539 -15.55 9.03 -51.91
CA LYS A 539 -16.38 10.25 -51.98
C LYS A 539 -17.76 9.97 -52.60
N THR A 540 -17.81 9.20 -53.69
CA THR A 540 -19.01 8.95 -54.46
C THR A 540 -19.94 7.96 -53.80
N PHE A 541 -19.41 6.87 -53.27
CA PHE A 541 -20.21 5.75 -52.73
C PHE A 541 -20.25 5.68 -51.20
N SER A 542 -19.38 6.43 -50.50
CA SER A 542 -19.33 6.54 -49.04
C SER A 542 -19.47 5.18 -48.35
N SER A 543 -20.41 5.02 -47.41
CA SER A 543 -20.67 3.78 -46.66
C SER A 543 -21.28 2.64 -47.46
N ASN A 544 -21.55 2.83 -48.76
CA ASN A 544 -22.08 1.77 -49.61
C ASN A 544 -20.98 0.85 -50.17
N ILE A 545 -19.73 1.23 -50.01
CA ILE A 545 -18.56 0.43 -50.35
C ILE A 545 -17.59 0.37 -49.16
N LYS A 546 -16.77 -0.68 -49.13
CA LYS A 546 -15.63 -0.85 -48.23
C LYS A 546 -14.42 -1.21 -49.09
N MET A 547 -13.32 -0.49 -48.95
CA MET A 547 -12.05 -0.79 -49.62
C MET A 547 -11.01 -1.18 -48.60
N GLU A 548 -10.40 -2.36 -48.78
CA GLU A 548 -9.41 -2.92 -47.86
C GLU A 548 -8.14 -3.27 -48.64
N ARG A 549 -7.01 -2.70 -48.18
CA ARG A 549 -5.69 -3.11 -48.68
C ARG A 549 -5.29 -4.39 -47.99
N MET A 550 -4.96 -5.41 -48.75
CA MET A 550 -4.73 -6.77 -48.28
C MET A 550 -3.45 -7.35 -48.83
N LEU A 551 -2.78 -8.16 -47.99
CA LEU A 551 -1.63 -8.97 -48.34
C LEU A 551 -1.76 -10.30 -47.61
N PHE A 552 -2.23 -11.34 -48.32
CA PHE A 552 -2.49 -12.66 -47.73
C PHE A 552 -2.21 -13.78 -48.73
N ALA A 553 -1.69 -14.91 -48.21
CA ALA A 553 -1.61 -16.14 -48.96
C ALA A 553 -2.97 -16.84 -49.04
N GLN A 554 -3.09 -17.78 -49.96
CA GLN A 554 -4.27 -18.67 -50.03
C GLN A 554 -4.42 -19.43 -48.70
N GLY A 555 -5.62 -19.40 -48.13
CA GLY A 555 -5.98 -20.05 -46.87
C GLY A 555 -5.82 -19.15 -45.62
N GLU A 556 -5.33 -17.92 -45.77
CA GLU A 556 -5.12 -17.01 -44.64
C GLU A 556 -6.26 -15.99 -44.43
N ASN A 557 -7.06 -15.73 -45.48
CA ASN A 557 -8.16 -14.78 -45.41
C ASN A 557 -9.32 -15.20 -46.29
N GLU A 558 -10.51 -15.42 -45.73
CA GLU A 558 -11.72 -15.92 -46.42
C GLU A 558 -12.13 -15.02 -47.59
N LEU A 559 -12.03 -13.70 -47.47
CA LEU A 559 -12.41 -12.77 -48.52
C LEU A 559 -11.42 -12.85 -49.70
N VAL A 560 -10.13 -12.89 -49.42
CA VAL A 560 -9.08 -13.08 -50.42
C VAL A 560 -9.23 -14.42 -51.11
N ASP A 561 -9.47 -15.49 -50.35
CA ASP A 561 -9.69 -16.82 -50.92
C ASP A 561 -10.89 -16.88 -51.83
N SER A 562 -11.98 -16.24 -51.45
CA SER A 562 -13.20 -16.20 -52.27
C SER A 562 -13.02 -15.38 -53.54
N VAL A 563 -12.52 -14.14 -53.40
CA VAL A 563 -12.48 -13.18 -54.52
C VAL A 563 -11.31 -13.44 -55.46
N VAL A 564 -10.14 -13.77 -54.93
CA VAL A 564 -8.91 -13.90 -55.73
C VAL A 564 -8.68 -15.34 -56.16
N PHE A 565 -8.65 -16.29 -55.22
CA PHE A 565 -8.22 -17.65 -55.51
C PHE A 565 -9.37 -18.55 -56.04
N LYS A 566 -10.62 -18.27 -55.63
CA LYS A 566 -11.80 -18.97 -56.18
C LYS A 566 -12.54 -18.23 -57.28
N GLY A 567 -12.20 -16.93 -57.46
CA GLY A 567 -12.80 -16.11 -58.52
C GLY A 567 -14.27 -15.78 -58.36
N THR A 568 -14.80 -15.81 -57.12
CA THR A 568 -16.21 -15.50 -56.86
C THR A 568 -16.37 -14.08 -56.32
N GLU A 569 -17.33 -13.34 -56.85
CA GLU A 569 -17.67 -12.00 -56.37
C GLU A 569 -18.61 -12.03 -55.12
N LYS A 570 -19.13 -13.22 -54.73
CA LYS A 570 -19.99 -13.36 -53.57
C LYS A 570 -19.14 -13.54 -52.30
N THR A 571 -19.35 -12.69 -51.34
CA THR A 571 -18.76 -12.81 -50.01
C THR A 571 -19.78 -13.46 -49.06
N GLY A 572 -19.36 -14.09 -47.98
CA GLY A 572 -20.27 -14.54 -46.92
C GLY A 572 -20.82 -13.41 -46.03
N ASN A 573 -20.53 -12.16 -46.34
CA ASN A 573 -20.88 -11.01 -45.51
C ASN A 573 -22.21 -10.39 -45.93
N GLU A 574 -23.23 -10.46 -45.08
CA GLU A 574 -24.56 -9.90 -45.36
C GLU A 574 -24.58 -8.40 -45.62
N LYS A 575 -23.69 -7.65 -45.01
CA LYS A 575 -23.62 -6.18 -45.19
C LYS A 575 -22.96 -5.76 -46.49
N TYR A 576 -22.00 -6.53 -46.98
CA TYR A 576 -21.26 -6.30 -48.22
C TYR A 576 -21.16 -7.61 -49.00
N PRO A 577 -22.25 -8.07 -49.62
CA PRO A 577 -22.34 -9.41 -50.24
C PRO A 577 -21.52 -9.57 -51.52
N ILE A 578 -21.12 -8.49 -52.13
CA ILE A 578 -20.34 -8.48 -53.40
C ILE A 578 -18.96 -7.88 -53.19
N ALA A 579 -17.93 -8.57 -53.65
CA ALA A 579 -16.57 -8.00 -53.66
C ALA A 579 -15.79 -8.40 -54.91
N PHE A 580 -14.82 -7.58 -55.25
CA PHE A 580 -13.93 -7.81 -56.39
C PHE A 580 -12.58 -7.11 -56.18
N VAL A 581 -11.56 -7.53 -56.93
CA VAL A 581 -10.25 -6.89 -56.88
C VAL A 581 -10.35 -5.52 -57.56
N LEU A 582 -10.05 -4.45 -56.81
CA LEU A 582 -10.00 -3.09 -57.31
C LEU A 582 -8.63 -2.79 -57.95
N GLU A 583 -7.58 -3.16 -57.26
CA GLU A 583 -6.17 -3.00 -57.67
C GLU A 583 -5.32 -4.15 -57.14
N GLY A 584 -4.23 -4.46 -57.88
CA GLY A 584 -3.23 -5.45 -57.45
C GLY A 584 -3.41 -6.80 -58.15
N GLY A 585 -2.77 -7.81 -57.60
CA GLY A 585 -2.74 -9.17 -58.14
C GLY A 585 -2.01 -10.15 -57.22
N VAL A 586 -1.86 -11.37 -57.70
CA VAL A 586 -1.05 -12.39 -57.04
C VAL A 586 0.41 -12.18 -57.37
N ILE A 587 1.23 -12.17 -56.32
CA ILE A 587 2.69 -12.05 -56.42
C ILE A 587 3.33 -13.26 -55.71
N ASP A 588 4.43 -13.77 -56.27
CA ASP A 588 5.11 -14.97 -55.78
C ASP A 588 6.05 -14.69 -54.60
N GLN A 589 6.61 -13.50 -54.57
CA GLN A 589 7.62 -13.08 -53.60
C GLN A 589 7.40 -11.64 -53.13
N PRO A 590 7.89 -11.27 -51.93
CA PRO A 590 7.84 -9.89 -51.49
C PRO A 590 8.55 -8.92 -52.45
N GLU A 591 7.88 -7.86 -52.78
CA GLU A 591 8.44 -6.82 -53.67
C GLU A 591 9.31 -5.80 -52.91
N GLY A 592 9.10 -5.66 -51.61
CA GLY A 592 9.85 -4.76 -50.77
C GLY A 592 9.61 -4.93 -49.28
N VAL A 593 10.29 -4.12 -48.47
CA VAL A 593 10.23 -4.15 -47.01
C VAL A 593 8.79 -4.11 -46.47
N ALA A 594 7.91 -3.34 -47.12
CA ALA A 594 6.53 -3.17 -46.67
C ALA A 594 5.74 -4.50 -46.58
N ASP A 595 6.11 -5.47 -47.43
CA ASP A 595 5.42 -6.76 -47.52
C ASP A 595 5.80 -7.73 -46.38
N VAL A 596 6.98 -7.53 -45.79
CA VAL A 596 7.56 -8.36 -44.71
C VAL A 596 8.15 -7.52 -43.58
N LYS A 597 7.58 -6.34 -43.37
CA LYS A 597 8.14 -5.30 -42.51
C LYS A 597 8.48 -5.81 -41.11
N GLY A 598 7.60 -6.61 -40.48
CA GLY A 598 7.83 -7.11 -39.12
C GLY A 598 9.08 -8.00 -39.05
N LEU A 599 9.24 -8.92 -40.00
CA LEU A 599 10.38 -9.84 -40.05
C LEU A 599 11.69 -9.10 -40.30
N VAL A 600 11.68 -8.22 -41.32
CA VAL A 600 12.88 -7.42 -41.67
C VAL A 600 13.29 -6.51 -40.55
N THR A 601 12.32 -5.88 -39.87
CA THR A 601 12.64 -5.00 -38.74
C THR A 601 13.26 -5.77 -37.57
N SER A 602 12.72 -6.94 -37.24
CA SER A 602 13.28 -7.80 -36.16
C SER A 602 14.70 -8.24 -36.46
N ASP A 603 14.94 -8.74 -37.67
CA ASP A 603 16.27 -9.19 -38.08
C ASP A 603 17.29 -8.04 -38.15
N TYR A 604 16.85 -6.87 -38.61
CA TYR A 604 17.69 -5.67 -38.66
C TYR A 604 18.01 -5.15 -37.25
N GLN A 605 17.09 -5.25 -36.32
CA GLN A 605 17.35 -4.96 -34.91
C GLN A 605 18.44 -5.87 -34.34
N ASP A 606 18.40 -7.17 -34.64
CA ASP A 606 19.43 -8.13 -34.23
C ASP A 606 20.81 -7.77 -34.81
N GLU A 607 20.88 -7.32 -36.05
CA GLU A 607 22.14 -6.88 -36.67
C GLU A 607 22.67 -5.61 -36.01
N LEU A 608 21.81 -4.61 -35.79
CA LEU A 608 22.17 -3.37 -35.11
C LEU A 608 22.68 -3.66 -33.71
N GLU A 609 22.00 -4.56 -32.95
CA GLU A 609 22.44 -4.95 -31.63
C GLU A 609 23.80 -5.62 -31.64
N LYS A 610 24.05 -6.58 -32.52
CA LYS A 610 25.36 -7.23 -32.67
C LYS A 610 26.48 -6.24 -33.00
N ALA A 611 26.22 -5.30 -33.91
CA ALA A 611 27.17 -4.25 -34.28
C ALA A 611 27.46 -3.35 -33.08
N TRP A 612 26.42 -2.91 -32.36
CA TRP A 612 26.55 -2.09 -31.18
C TRP A 612 27.30 -2.80 -30.06
N LEU A 613 26.99 -4.07 -29.76
CA LEU A 613 27.74 -4.86 -28.78
C LEU A 613 29.22 -5.00 -29.12
N SER A 614 29.56 -5.15 -30.40
CA SER A 614 30.97 -5.17 -30.86
C SER A 614 31.67 -3.81 -30.62
N GLU A 615 30.97 -2.71 -30.85
CA GLU A 615 31.46 -1.37 -30.57
C GLU A 615 31.66 -1.13 -29.07
N LEU A 616 30.69 -1.51 -28.24
CA LEU A 616 30.74 -1.36 -26.78
C LEU A 616 31.94 -2.06 -26.15
N LYS A 617 32.24 -3.28 -26.60
CA LYS A 617 33.43 -4.04 -26.13
C LYS A 617 34.74 -3.31 -26.40
N LYS A 618 34.84 -2.58 -27.52
CA LYS A 618 36.02 -1.78 -27.87
C LYS A 618 36.08 -0.47 -27.09
N LYS A 619 34.92 0.20 -26.95
CA LYS A 619 34.80 1.52 -26.34
C LYS A 619 34.90 1.48 -24.82
N TYR A 620 34.35 0.44 -24.19
CA TYR A 620 34.25 0.28 -22.75
C TYR A 620 34.82 -1.08 -22.29
N PRO A 621 36.14 -1.32 -22.39
CA PRO A 621 36.74 -2.59 -21.98
C PRO A 621 36.54 -2.81 -20.47
N ALA A 622 36.08 -4.01 -20.11
CA ALA A 622 35.93 -4.41 -18.72
C ALA A 622 37.25 -4.98 -18.16
N LYS A 623 37.64 -4.54 -16.98
CA LYS A 623 38.75 -5.12 -16.21
C LYS A 623 38.16 -5.85 -15.02
N ILE A 624 38.20 -7.19 -15.04
CA ILE A 624 37.62 -8.05 -14.00
C ILE A 624 38.71 -8.52 -13.06
N ASN A 625 38.49 -8.37 -11.74
CA ASN A 625 39.36 -8.93 -10.71
C ASN A 625 38.94 -10.39 -10.44
N LYS A 626 39.68 -11.34 -11.00
CA LYS A 626 39.38 -12.77 -10.89
C LYS A 626 39.43 -13.29 -9.45
N ASP A 627 40.25 -12.70 -8.58
CA ASP A 627 40.33 -13.13 -7.19
C ASP A 627 39.13 -12.68 -6.37
N VAL A 628 38.59 -11.49 -6.66
CA VAL A 628 37.35 -11.03 -6.07
C VAL A 628 36.17 -11.82 -6.62
N LEU A 629 36.17 -12.20 -7.90
CA LEU A 629 35.10 -13.00 -8.50
C LEU A 629 34.91 -14.36 -7.80
N LYS A 630 36.01 -14.97 -7.32
CA LYS A 630 35.96 -16.22 -6.55
C LYS A 630 35.24 -16.10 -5.20
N LEU A 631 35.04 -14.86 -4.70
CA LEU A 631 34.34 -14.60 -3.43
C LEU A 631 32.83 -14.55 -3.60
N VAL A 632 32.32 -14.52 -4.84
CA VAL A 632 30.87 -14.48 -5.11
C VAL A 632 30.22 -15.72 -4.51
N LYS A 633 29.20 -15.47 -3.67
CA LYS A 633 28.40 -16.54 -3.08
C LYS A 633 27.16 -16.79 -3.94
N PRO A 634 26.91 -18.05 -4.36
CA PRO A 634 25.75 -18.41 -5.19
C PRO A 634 24.40 -18.18 -4.47
#